data_c33800cec266b201daf8527274fc7493
#
_entry.id   c33800cec266b201daf8527274fc7493
#
_cell.length_a   1.000
_cell.length_b   1.000
_cell.length_c   1.000
_cell.angle_alpha   90.00
_cell.angle_beta   90.00
_cell.angle_gamma   90.00
#
_symmetry.space_group_name_H-M   'P 1'
#
loop_
_entity.id
_entity.type
_entity.pdbx_description
1 polymer ?
#
loop_
_entity_poly.entity_id
_entity_poly.type
_entity_poly.pdbx_seq_one_letter_code
_entity_poly.pdbx_strand_id
1 'polypeptide(L)'
;GTNPLEYLLYALPDSERRNDGRLRDKWLKKYAHTEHGGWWCSGIDLLTLTADNWGCFKPNQPRQNNNGKPIKYEHPPKSGTSIFALRLPPHLWDKIAARYGIKRYHSPLSLRLQDRLWPVSFWEWILAHPEIPLVVTEGAKKVGAILTAGYVAIALPGIFNGYRQPKDEWGRSSALPRLIPQLEVLAEGGRDIYFAFDQDTKPKTIANVNTAITKTGKLLA
;
A
#
# COMPACT_ATOMS: atom_id res chain seq x y z
N GLY A 1 -13.46 -18.23 -9.92
CA GLY A 1 -12.47 -17.47 -9.13
C GLY A 1 -11.52 -16.76 -10.07
N THR A 2 -11.12 -15.56 -9.73
CA THR A 2 -10.12 -14.78 -10.50
C THR A 2 -8.75 -15.44 -10.39
N ASN A 3 -8.01 -15.46 -11.49
CA ASN A 3 -6.66 -16.03 -11.51
C ASN A 3 -5.69 -15.13 -10.73
N PRO A 4 -5.05 -15.60 -9.64
CA PRO A 4 -4.13 -14.78 -8.84
C PRO A 4 -2.94 -14.21 -9.64
N LEU A 5 -2.54 -14.88 -10.73
CA LEU A 5 -1.45 -14.43 -11.59
C LEU A 5 -1.78 -13.12 -12.31
N GLU A 6 -3.05 -12.84 -12.63
CA GLU A 6 -3.46 -11.59 -13.30
C GLU A 6 -3.19 -10.38 -12.41
N TYR A 7 -3.47 -10.50 -11.11
CA TYR A 7 -3.20 -9.43 -10.13
C TYR A 7 -1.73 -9.31 -9.80
N LEU A 8 -1.03 -10.44 -9.67
CA LEU A 8 0.36 -10.44 -9.21
C LEU A 8 1.34 -10.05 -10.32
N LEU A 9 1.04 -10.37 -11.58
CA LEU A 9 1.97 -10.21 -12.69
C LEU A 9 1.54 -9.14 -13.71
N TYR A 10 0.59 -8.28 -13.37
CA TYR A 10 0.06 -7.26 -14.28
C TYR A 10 1.11 -6.28 -14.78
N ALA A 11 2.10 -5.95 -13.95
CA ALA A 11 3.14 -4.96 -14.26
C ALA A 11 4.34 -5.51 -15.05
N LEU A 12 4.30 -6.78 -15.43
CA LEU A 12 5.37 -7.35 -16.25
C LEU A 12 5.31 -6.76 -17.67
N PRO A 13 6.47 -6.30 -18.20
CA PRO A 13 6.53 -5.73 -19.55
C PRO A 13 6.31 -6.82 -20.62
N ASP A 14 5.99 -6.39 -21.83
CA ASP A 14 5.76 -7.29 -22.97
C ASP A 14 6.96 -8.18 -23.29
N SER A 15 8.20 -7.73 -23.01
CA SER A 15 9.42 -8.54 -23.12
C SER A 15 9.41 -9.82 -22.26
N GLU A 16 8.56 -9.85 -21.24
CA GLU A 16 8.34 -11.02 -20.36
C GLU A 16 7.21 -11.92 -20.85
N ARG A 17 6.61 -11.59 -22.00
CA ARG A 17 5.59 -12.39 -22.67
C ARG A 17 6.13 -13.06 -23.93
N ARG A 18 5.43 -14.07 -24.39
CA ARG A 18 5.62 -14.70 -25.71
C ARG A 18 4.85 -13.92 -26.77
N ASN A 19 5.11 -14.19 -28.04
CA ASN A 19 4.40 -13.55 -29.16
C ASN A 19 2.87 -13.80 -29.16
N ASP A 20 2.41 -14.84 -28.48
CA ASP A 20 1.00 -15.16 -28.26
C ASP A 20 0.38 -14.45 -27.02
N GLY A 21 1.12 -13.54 -26.40
CA GLY A 21 0.72 -12.78 -25.20
C GLY A 21 0.85 -13.53 -23.87
N ARG A 22 1.14 -14.85 -23.87
CA ARG A 22 1.30 -15.64 -22.65
C ARG A 22 2.59 -15.27 -21.92
N LEU A 23 2.56 -15.38 -20.60
CA LEU A 23 3.75 -15.23 -19.77
C LEU A 23 4.81 -16.28 -20.13
N ARG A 24 6.08 -15.89 -20.06
CA ARG A 24 7.20 -16.83 -20.25
C ARG A 24 7.21 -17.86 -19.12
N ASP A 25 7.62 -19.09 -19.42
CA ASP A 25 7.63 -20.24 -18.49
C ASP A 25 8.35 -19.96 -17.18
N LYS A 26 9.40 -19.13 -17.19
CA LYS A 26 10.10 -18.75 -15.95
C LYS A 26 9.17 -18.12 -14.91
N TRP A 27 8.18 -17.34 -15.35
CA TRP A 27 7.20 -16.71 -14.47
C TRP A 27 6.13 -17.68 -14.00
N LEU A 28 5.63 -18.51 -14.91
CA LEU A 28 4.66 -19.56 -14.58
C LEU A 28 5.23 -20.53 -13.54
N LYS A 29 6.47 -21.00 -13.74
CA LYS A 29 7.16 -21.87 -12.77
C LYS A 29 7.40 -21.17 -11.43
N LYS A 30 7.86 -19.92 -11.46
CA LYS A 30 8.15 -19.16 -10.23
C LYS A 30 6.91 -18.94 -9.37
N TYR A 31 5.75 -18.76 -9.98
CA TYR A 31 4.50 -18.46 -9.32
C TYR A 31 3.48 -19.61 -9.36
N ALA A 32 3.90 -20.84 -9.67
CA ALA A 32 3.03 -22.02 -9.70
C ALA A 32 2.29 -22.27 -8.37
N HIS A 33 2.89 -21.87 -7.23
CA HIS A 33 2.29 -22.00 -5.92
C HIS A 33 0.97 -21.19 -5.77
N THR A 34 0.70 -20.22 -6.65
CA THR A 34 -0.56 -19.46 -6.66
C THR A 34 -1.76 -20.31 -7.05
N GLU A 35 -1.55 -21.45 -7.71
CA GLU A 35 -2.60 -22.42 -8.05
C GLU A 35 -3.29 -23.02 -6.81
N HIS A 36 -2.58 -23.03 -5.67
CA HIS A 36 -3.14 -23.45 -4.37
C HIS A 36 -4.02 -22.36 -3.72
N GLY A 37 -4.26 -21.26 -4.44
CA GLY A 37 -5.09 -20.16 -3.96
C GLY A 37 -4.41 -19.29 -2.91
N GLY A 38 -5.17 -18.36 -2.39
CA GLY A 38 -4.72 -17.37 -1.43
C GLY A 38 -5.72 -16.22 -1.37
N TRP A 39 -5.30 -15.10 -0.77
CA TRP A 39 -6.10 -13.89 -0.83
C TRP A 39 -5.28 -12.71 -1.36
N TRP A 40 -5.95 -11.82 -2.04
CA TRP A 40 -5.42 -10.57 -2.55
C TRP A 40 -5.94 -9.39 -1.73
N CYS A 41 -5.07 -8.44 -1.42
CA CYS A 41 -5.42 -7.19 -0.79
C CYS A 41 -4.84 -6.03 -1.58
N SER A 42 -5.71 -5.16 -2.04
CA SER A 42 -5.38 -3.87 -2.65
C SER A 42 -6.21 -2.77 -1.99
N GLY A 43 -5.97 -1.52 -2.37
CA GLY A 43 -6.68 -0.37 -1.83
C GLY A 43 -7.17 0.58 -2.91
N ILE A 44 -7.04 1.85 -2.61
CA ILE A 44 -7.25 2.99 -3.51
C ILE A 44 -5.89 3.62 -3.80
N ASP A 45 -5.63 3.91 -5.05
CA ASP A 45 -4.52 4.78 -5.43
C ASP A 45 -4.90 6.22 -5.09
N LEU A 46 -4.17 6.82 -4.15
CA LEU A 46 -4.47 8.17 -3.67
C LEU A 46 -4.16 9.27 -4.68
N LEU A 47 -3.38 8.97 -5.72
CA LEU A 47 -3.03 9.93 -6.76
C LEU A 47 -4.14 10.07 -7.80
N THR A 48 -4.89 8.99 -8.03
CA THR A 48 -5.97 8.94 -9.02
C THR A 48 -7.35 8.79 -8.38
N LEU A 49 -7.42 8.46 -7.09
CA LEU A 49 -8.62 8.13 -6.34
C LEU A 49 -9.41 6.95 -6.93
N THR A 50 -8.75 6.10 -7.68
CA THR A 50 -9.33 4.88 -8.27
C THR A 50 -8.83 3.62 -7.57
N ALA A 51 -9.37 2.47 -7.97
CA ALA A 51 -8.87 1.19 -7.48
C ALA A 51 -7.38 1.01 -7.82
N ASP A 52 -6.56 0.73 -6.81
CA ASP A 52 -5.15 0.44 -7.04
C ASP A 52 -5.00 -0.98 -7.60
N ASN A 53 -4.25 -1.11 -8.69
CA ASN A 53 -3.84 -2.41 -9.23
C ASN A 53 -2.73 -3.05 -8.40
N TRP A 54 -2.01 -2.23 -7.62
CA TRP A 54 -0.99 -2.71 -6.72
C TRP A 54 -1.62 -3.26 -5.43
N GLY A 55 -0.97 -4.27 -4.87
CA GLY A 55 -1.44 -4.88 -3.62
C GLY A 55 -0.51 -5.98 -3.15
N CYS A 56 -1.00 -6.84 -2.27
CA CYS A 56 -0.28 -8.03 -1.84
C CYS A 56 -1.12 -9.29 -2.00
N PHE A 57 -0.47 -10.34 -2.44
CA PHE A 57 -0.99 -11.70 -2.44
C PHE A 57 -0.44 -12.47 -1.25
N LYS A 58 -1.30 -13.06 -0.45
CA LYS A 58 -0.92 -14.02 0.57
C LYS A 58 -1.33 -15.42 0.11
N PRO A 59 -0.36 -16.24 -0.36
CA PRO A 59 -0.65 -17.59 -0.82
C PRO A 59 -1.03 -18.51 0.36
N ASN A 60 -1.90 -19.49 0.09
CA ASN A 60 -2.18 -20.57 1.04
C ASN A 60 -0.95 -21.43 1.27
N GLN A 61 -0.16 -21.65 0.20
CA GLN A 61 1.10 -22.38 0.23
C GLN A 61 2.24 -21.45 -0.25
N PRO A 62 2.96 -20.78 0.66
CA PRO A 62 4.00 -19.85 0.27
C PRO A 62 5.22 -20.57 -0.30
N ARG A 63 5.76 -20.03 -1.40
CA ARG A 63 7.08 -20.47 -1.90
C ARG A 63 8.19 -20.03 -0.95
N GLN A 64 9.34 -20.65 -1.06
CA GLN A 64 10.51 -20.27 -0.27
C GLN A 64 11.41 -19.29 -1.05
N ASN A 65 12.10 -18.44 -0.31
CA ASN A 65 13.18 -17.63 -0.85
C ASN A 65 14.49 -18.45 -0.93
N ASN A 66 15.57 -17.84 -1.44
CA ASN A 66 16.88 -18.49 -1.60
C ASN A 66 17.49 -19.01 -0.27
N ASN A 67 17.00 -18.52 0.87
CA ASN A 67 17.46 -18.94 2.20
C ASN A 67 16.48 -19.94 2.87
N GLY A 68 15.57 -20.55 2.12
CA GLY A 68 14.60 -21.51 2.61
C GLY A 68 13.49 -20.91 3.48
N LYS A 69 13.35 -19.57 3.58
CA LYS A 69 12.30 -18.93 4.34
C LYS A 69 11.03 -18.75 3.49
N PRO A 70 9.83 -19.03 4.05
CA PRO A 70 8.59 -18.85 3.31
C PRO A 70 8.32 -17.37 3.03
N ILE A 71 7.93 -17.05 1.79
CA ILE A 71 7.50 -15.72 1.36
C ILE A 71 6.01 -15.61 1.64
N LYS A 72 5.66 -15.05 2.81
CA LYS A 72 4.28 -15.00 3.31
C LYS A 72 3.39 -14.00 2.54
N TYR A 73 3.99 -12.96 1.97
CA TYR A 73 3.29 -11.92 1.21
C TYR A 73 4.10 -11.60 -0.05
N GLU A 74 3.44 -11.55 -1.18
CA GLU A 74 4.04 -11.22 -2.46
C GLU A 74 3.41 -9.98 -3.05
N HIS A 75 4.24 -9.12 -3.63
CA HIS A 75 3.82 -7.92 -4.33
C HIS A 75 4.11 -8.06 -5.82
N PRO A 76 3.41 -7.32 -6.68
CA PRO A 76 3.66 -7.35 -8.11
C PRO A 76 5.12 -6.99 -8.43
N PRO A 77 5.87 -7.88 -9.09
CA PRO A 77 7.23 -7.59 -9.49
C PRO A 77 7.24 -6.53 -10.61
N LYS A 78 8.29 -5.72 -10.65
CA LYS A 78 8.47 -4.65 -11.65
C LYS A 78 7.46 -3.50 -11.55
N SER A 79 6.53 -3.52 -10.61
CA SER A 79 5.68 -2.38 -10.30
C SER A 79 6.39 -1.39 -9.38
N GLY A 80 5.96 -0.13 -9.42
CA GLY A 80 6.26 0.82 -8.35
C GLY A 80 5.67 0.33 -7.03
N THR A 81 6.28 0.70 -5.91
CA THR A 81 5.70 0.41 -4.59
C THR A 81 4.59 1.43 -4.32
N SER A 82 3.44 0.95 -3.87
CA SER A 82 2.32 1.74 -3.39
C SER A 82 2.08 1.49 -1.89
N ILE A 83 0.99 1.99 -1.37
CA ILE A 83 0.56 1.85 0.02
C ILE A 83 -0.75 1.07 0.11
N PHE A 84 -1.10 0.63 1.32
CA PHE A 84 -2.42 0.08 1.59
C PHE A 84 -3.33 1.19 2.13
N ALA A 85 -3.97 1.94 1.24
CA ALA A 85 -5.10 2.80 1.52
C ALA A 85 -6.37 2.01 1.28
N LEU A 86 -6.84 1.28 2.30
CA LEU A 86 -7.92 0.31 2.14
C LEU A 86 -9.26 0.98 1.85
N ARG A 87 -10.13 0.28 1.13
CA ARG A 87 -11.53 0.69 0.96
C ARG A 87 -12.27 0.49 2.27
N LEU A 88 -13.04 1.49 2.68
CA LEU A 88 -13.82 1.43 3.90
C LEU A 88 -15.30 1.20 3.58
N PRO A 89 -15.96 0.28 4.32
CA PRO A 89 -17.40 0.21 4.31
C PRO A 89 -18.00 1.44 5.00
N PRO A 90 -19.23 1.86 4.63
CA PRO A 90 -19.85 3.09 5.12
C PRO A 90 -19.86 3.23 6.64
N HIS A 91 -20.15 2.16 7.38
CA HIS A 91 -20.22 2.20 8.85
C HIS A 91 -18.88 2.52 9.53
N LEU A 92 -17.73 2.12 8.92
CA LEU A 92 -16.42 2.48 9.45
C LEU A 92 -16.08 3.94 9.14
N TRP A 93 -16.48 4.45 7.99
CA TRP A 93 -16.34 5.86 7.69
C TRP A 93 -17.17 6.71 8.67
N ASP A 94 -18.43 6.34 8.92
CA ASP A 94 -19.29 7.02 9.90
C ASP A 94 -18.66 7.02 11.30
N LYS A 95 -18.05 5.90 11.70
CA LYS A 95 -17.32 5.78 12.97
C LYS A 95 -16.12 6.74 13.05
N ILE A 96 -15.34 6.86 11.97
CA ILE A 96 -14.20 7.77 11.90
C ILE A 96 -14.69 9.23 11.88
N ALA A 97 -15.68 9.55 11.08
CA ALA A 97 -16.27 10.89 11.00
C ALA A 97 -16.80 11.35 12.39
N ALA A 98 -17.49 10.46 13.09
CA ALA A 98 -17.98 10.74 14.45
C ALA A 98 -16.84 10.97 15.45
N ARG A 99 -15.73 10.20 15.36
CA ARG A 99 -14.55 10.36 16.23
C ARG A 99 -13.95 11.75 16.14
N TYR A 100 -13.84 12.29 14.93
CA TYR A 100 -13.21 13.60 14.69
C TYR A 100 -14.22 14.74 14.65
N GLY A 101 -15.51 14.48 14.83
CA GLY A 101 -16.56 15.50 14.81
C GLY A 101 -16.78 16.15 13.43
N ILE A 102 -16.30 15.52 12.37
CA ILE A 102 -16.37 16.03 11.01
C ILE A 102 -17.45 15.27 10.24
N LYS A 103 -18.41 16.02 9.68
CA LYS A 103 -19.49 15.39 8.92
C LYS A 103 -18.98 14.75 7.64
N ARG A 104 -19.42 13.54 7.40
CA ARG A 104 -19.26 12.86 6.11
C ARG A 104 -20.05 13.65 5.05
N TYR A 105 -19.43 13.93 3.92
CA TYR A 105 -20.09 14.55 2.78
C TYR A 105 -19.90 13.67 1.53
N HIS A 106 -20.81 13.82 0.58
CA HIS A 106 -20.65 13.27 -0.75
C HIS A 106 -19.98 14.35 -1.61
N SER A 107 -18.80 14.04 -2.15
CA SER A 107 -18.11 14.96 -3.03
C SER A 107 -18.95 15.25 -4.29
N PRO A 108 -18.91 16.49 -4.81
CA PRO A 108 -19.47 16.80 -6.13
C PRO A 108 -18.94 15.90 -7.25
N LEU A 109 -17.72 15.38 -7.08
CA LEU A 109 -17.13 14.42 -8.01
C LEU A 109 -17.86 13.07 -7.97
N SER A 110 -18.33 12.63 -6.80
CA SER A 110 -19.12 11.41 -6.65
C SER A 110 -20.47 11.49 -7.37
N LEU A 111 -21.04 12.69 -7.52
CA LEU A 111 -22.26 12.93 -8.29
C LEU A 111 -22.02 12.79 -9.80
N ARG A 112 -20.83 13.08 -10.29
CA ARG A 112 -20.44 12.89 -11.72
C ARG A 112 -20.07 11.45 -12.04
N LEU A 113 -19.76 10.63 -11.03
CA LEU A 113 -19.39 9.23 -11.15
C LEU A 113 -20.52 8.28 -10.70
N GLN A 114 -21.76 8.77 -10.58
CA GLN A 114 -22.93 7.96 -10.20
C GLN A 114 -23.14 6.72 -11.09
N ASP A 115 -22.59 6.71 -12.30
CA ASP A 115 -22.55 5.53 -13.17
C ASP A 115 -21.45 4.51 -12.80
N ARG A 116 -20.59 4.81 -11.83
CA ARG A 116 -19.58 3.89 -11.32
C ARG A 116 -19.83 3.59 -9.85
N LEU A 117 -20.19 2.35 -9.58
CA LEU A 117 -20.63 1.72 -8.33
C LEU A 117 -19.68 1.81 -7.10
N TRP A 118 -18.72 2.72 -7.05
CA TRP A 118 -17.75 2.77 -5.96
C TRP A 118 -17.63 4.17 -5.37
N PRO A 119 -17.91 4.36 -4.07
CA PRO A 119 -17.63 5.63 -3.43
C PRO A 119 -16.12 5.83 -3.33
N VAL A 120 -15.59 6.70 -4.16
CA VAL A 120 -14.23 7.25 -4.09
C VAL A 120 -14.05 8.10 -2.83
N SER A 121 -15.10 8.33 -2.12
CA SER A 121 -15.36 9.43 -1.22
C SER A 121 -14.61 9.40 0.11
N PHE A 122 -14.18 8.25 0.67
CA PHE A 122 -13.50 8.26 1.97
C PHE A 122 -12.11 8.92 1.91
N TRP A 123 -11.27 8.49 0.97
CA TRP A 123 -9.92 9.03 0.85
C TRP A 123 -9.91 10.46 0.31
N GLU A 124 -10.82 10.81 -0.58
CA GLU A 124 -11.03 12.20 -1.00
C GLU A 124 -11.42 13.09 0.18
N TRP A 125 -12.34 12.61 1.05
CA TRP A 125 -12.70 13.30 2.28
C TRP A 125 -11.50 13.44 3.23
N ILE A 126 -10.68 12.41 3.39
CA ILE A 126 -9.44 12.49 4.18
C ILE A 126 -8.48 13.52 3.60
N LEU A 127 -8.26 13.53 2.28
CA LEU A 127 -7.38 14.53 1.64
C LEU A 127 -7.89 15.97 1.85
N ALA A 128 -9.20 16.16 1.86
CA ALA A 128 -9.81 17.46 2.11
C ALA A 128 -9.80 17.90 3.60
N HIS A 129 -9.46 17.00 4.53
CA HIS A 129 -9.45 17.25 5.98
C HIS A 129 -8.07 16.94 6.57
N PRO A 130 -7.05 17.81 6.34
CA PRO A 130 -5.70 17.62 6.88
C PRO A 130 -5.63 17.68 8.42
N GLU A 131 -6.63 18.27 9.07
CA GLU A 131 -6.78 18.26 10.54
C GLU A 131 -7.02 16.87 11.13
N ILE A 132 -7.42 15.88 10.33
CA ILE A 132 -7.54 14.49 10.77
C ILE A 132 -6.16 13.84 10.77
N PRO A 133 -5.67 13.39 11.93
CA PRO A 133 -4.36 12.75 12.01
C PRO A 133 -4.33 11.39 11.29
N LEU A 134 -3.17 11.03 10.77
CA LEU A 134 -2.93 9.80 10.04
C LEU A 134 -2.00 8.86 10.82
N VAL A 135 -2.36 7.59 10.90
CA VAL A 135 -1.48 6.55 11.41
C VAL A 135 -0.83 5.81 10.24
N VAL A 136 0.50 5.73 10.22
CA VAL A 136 1.30 4.95 9.27
C VAL A 136 1.78 3.68 9.95
N THR A 137 1.37 2.53 9.44
CA THR A 137 1.77 1.21 9.94
C THR A 137 2.42 0.35 8.86
N GLU A 138 2.68 -0.92 9.14
CA GLU A 138 3.21 -1.90 8.18
C GLU A 138 2.23 -3.06 7.96
N GLY A 139 1.89 -3.30 6.69
CA GLY A 139 1.12 -4.44 6.24
C GLY A 139 -0.40 -4.30 6.34
N ALA A 140 -1.09 -4.93 5.38
CA ALA A 140 -2.52 -4.79 5.13
C ALA A 140 -3.42 -5.14 6.34
N LYS A 141 -3.05 -6.14 7.12
CA LYS A 141 -3.87 -6.58 8.28
C LYS A 141 -3.89 -5.55 9.40
N LYS A 142 -2.75 -4.92 9.69
CA LYS A 142 -2.65 -3.93 10.76
C LYS A 142 -3.42 -2.66 10.42
N VAL A 143 -3.29 -2.17 9.20
CA VAL A 143 -4.08 -1.01 8.77
C VAL A 143 -5.57 -1.30 8.85
N GLY A 144 -6.01 -2.50 8.45
CA GLY A 144 -7.41 -2.91 8.60
C GLY A 144 -7.88 -2.88 10.05
N ALA A 145 -7.06 -3.35 11.00
CA ALA A 145 -7.37 -3.30 12.43
C ALA A 145 -7.49 -1.85 12.95
N ILE A 146 -6.56 -0.97 12.57
CA ILE A 146 -6.57 0.45 13.00
C ILE A 146 -7.81 1.17 12.44
N LEU A 147 -8.13 0.96 11.16
CA LEU A 147 -9.33 1.52 10.53
C LEU A 147 -10.62 1.00 11.21
N THR A 148 -10.68 -0.28 11.55
CA THR A 148 -11.79 -0.89 12.28
C THR A 148 -11.94 -0.31 13.69
N ALA A 149 -10.83 0.05 14.34
CA ALA A 149 -10.83 0.75 15.61
C ALA A 149 -11.34 2.21 15.51
N GLY A 150 -11.47 2.76 14.29
CA GLY A 150 -11.99 4.10 14.03
C GLY A 150 -10.91 5.18 13.96
N TYR A 151 -9.70 4.82 13.58
CA TYR A 151 -8.62 5.77 13.28
C TYR A 151 -8.29 5.74 11.78
N VAL A 152 -7.88 6.89 11.24
CA VAL A 152 -7.41 6.97 9.87
C VAL A 152 -6.01 6.37 9.78
N ALA A 153 -5.82 5.41 8.91
CA ALA A 153 -4.53 4.75 8.78
C ALA A 153 -4.25 4.29 7.34
N ILE A 154 -2.97 4.29 7.00
CA ILE A 154 -2.42 3.61 5.82
C ILE A 154 -1.35 2.62 6.26
N ALA A 155 -1.01 1.66 5.39
CA ALA A 155 0.16 0.82 5.65
C ALA A 155 1.15 0.85 4.50
N LEU A 156 2.42 0.78 4.88
CA LEU A 156 3.52 0.51 3.98
C LEU A 156 3.69 -1.02 3.80
N PRO A 157 4.18 -1.50 2.66
CA PRO A 157 4.51 -2.93 2.48
C PRO A 157 5.76 -3.36 3.26
N GLY A 158 6.52 -2.41 3.79
CA GLY A 158 7.67 -2.58 4.65
C GLY A 158 8.11 -1.24 5.22
N ILE A 159 8.74 -1.22 6.39
CA ILE A 159 9.07 -0.01 7.15
C ILE A 159 9.89 1.03 6.37
N PHE A 160 10.72 0.61 5.43
CA PHE A 160 11.54 1.50 4.59
C PHE A 160 10.85 1.97 3.32
N ASN A 161 9.59 1.61 3.09
CA ASN A 161 8.89 1.91 1.84
C ASN A 161 8.16 3.26 1.82
N GLY A 162 8.32 4.08 2.85
CA GLY A 162 7.77 5.45 2.90
C GLY A 162 8.56 6.47 2.06
N TYR A 163 9.78 6.13 1.63
CA TYR A 163 10.61 7.01 0.82
C TYR A 163 11.39 6.24 -0.24
N ARG A 164 11.96 6.96 -1.18
CA ARG A 164 12.85 6.45 -2.23
C ARG A 164 14.19 7.15 -2.14
N GLN A 165 15.25 6.36 -2.28
CA GLN A 165 16.62 6.83 -2.47
C GLN A 165 17.01 6.48 -3.92
N PRO A 166 16.99 7.45 -4.84
CA PRO A 166 17.44 7.20 -6.21
C PRO A 166 18.88 6.71 -6.23
N LYS A 167 19.14 5.76 -7.10
CA LYS A 167 20.48 5.17 -7.28
C LYS A 167 20.88 5.23 -8.74
N ASP A 168 22.18 5.39 -8.99
CA ASP A 168 22.79 5.26 -10.30
C ASP A 168 22.93 3.78 -10.72
N GLU A 169 23.47 3.55 -11.89
CA GLU A 169 23.73 2.22 -12.44
C GLU A 169 24.71 1.38 -11.60
N TRP A 170 25.54 2.03 -10.78
CA TRP A 170 26.47 1.37 -9.84
C TRP A 170 25.89 1.19 -8.42
N GLY A 171 24.62 1.55 -8.23
CA GLY A 171 23.93 1.43 -6.93
C GLY A 171 24.28 2.50 -5.91
N ARG A 172 24.97 3.59 -6.31
CA ARG A 172 25.25 4.74 -5.43
C ARG A 172 24.07 5.70 -5.43
N SER A 173 23.91 6.44 -4.34
CA SER A 173 22.87 7.48 -4.24
C SER A 173 23.11 8.57 -5.29
N SER A 174 22.17 8.75 -6.23
CA SER A 174 22.25 9.70 -7.34
C SER A 174 21.47 10.98 -7.09
N ALA A 175 20.58 11.01 -6.09
CA ALA A 175 19.82 12.17 -5.69
C ALA A 175 19.47 12.12 -4.21
N LEU A 176 18.90 13.20 -3.66
CA LEU A 176 18.38 13.21 -2.29
C LEU A 176 17.19 12.23 -2.15
N PRO A 177 17.01 11.63 -0.94
CA PRO A 177 15.82 10.84 -0.67
C PRO A 177 14.57 11.71 -0.75
N ARG A 178 13.47 11.12 -1.22
CA ARG A 178 12.15 11.78 -1.31
C ARG A 178 11.07 10.84 -0.84
N LEU A 179 9.98 11.38 -0.33
CA LEU A 179 8.79 10.60 -0.01
C LEU A 179 8.27 9.86 -1.25
N ILE A 180 7.50 8.83 -1.04
CA ILE A 180 6.66 8.30 -2.10
C ILE A 180 5.49 9.26 -2.34
N PRO A 181 5.01 9.42 -3.59
CA PRO A 181 3.97 10.40 -3.91
C PRO A 181 2.71 10.27 -3.06
N GLN A 182 2.32 9.06 -2.69
CA GLN A 182 1.15 8.81 -1.84
C GLN A 182 1.30 9.37 -0.42
N LEU A 183 2.51 9.42 0.13
CA LEU A 183 2.76 10.09 1.42
C LEU A 183 2.85 11.60 1.27
N GLU A 184 3.36 12.10 0.15
CA GLU A 184 3.41 13.54 -0.13
C GLU A 184 2.01 14.14 -0.10
N VAL A 185 1.05 13.57 -0.85
CA VAL A 185 -0.34 14.08 -0.87
C VAL A 185 -1.06 13.94 0.47
N LEU A 186 -0.73 12.93 1.28
CA LEU A 186 -1.30 12.74 2.61
C LEU A 186 -0.72 13.71 3.65
N ALA A 187 0.52 14.17 3.46
CA ALA A 187 1.19 15.12 4.34
C ALA A 187 0.82 16.59 4.05
N GLU A 188 0.18 16.87 2.91
CA GLU A 188 -0.26 18.21 2.57
C GLU A 188 -1.16 18.81 3.65
N GLY A 189 -1.07 20.13 3.81
CA GLY A 189 -1.88 20.87 4.80
C GLY A 189 -1.42 20.74 6.24
N GLY A 190 -0.19 20.22 6.50
CA GLY A 190 0.39 20.13 7.86
C GLY A 190 -0.24 19.05 8.73
N ARG A 191 -0.68 17.95 8.13
CA ARG A 191 -1.31 16.82 8.83
C ARG A 191 -0.37 16.18 9.86
N ASP A 192 -0.88 15.93 11.05
CA ASP A 192 -0.21 15.09 12.05
C ASP A 192 -0.09 13.65 11.58
N ILE A 193 1.13 13.11 11.57
CA ILE A 193 1.42 11.73 11.15
C ILE A 193 2.09 10.96 12.28
N TYR A 194 1.47 9.85 12.66
CA TYR A 194 1.94 8.94 13.70
C TYR A 194 2.42 7.62 13.10
N PHE A 195 3.62 7.17 13.48
CA PHE A 195 4.12 5.86 13.10
C PHE A 195 3.76 4.81 14.15
N ALA A 196 3.08 3.74 13.73
CA ALA A 196 2.69 2.61 14.56
C ALA A 196 3.24 1.31 13.95
N PHE A 197 4.55 1.11 14.07
CA PHE A 197 5.21 -0.13 13.65
C PHE A 197 5.29 -1.14 14.80
N ASP A 198 5.57 -2.42 14.48
CA ASP A 198 5.73 -3.45 15.49
C ASP A 198 6.86 -3.12 16.45
N GLN A 199 6.59 -3.32 17.73
CA GLN A 199 7.62 -3.36 18.73
C GLN A 199 8.32 -4.74 18.66
N ASP A 200 9.63 -4.74 18.46
CA ASP A 200 10.46 -5.95 18.47
C ASP A 200 11.40 -5.91 19.68
N THR A 201 11.85 -7.08 20.11
CA THR A 201 12.84 -7.21 21.19
C THR A 201 14.27 -7.32 20.68
N LYS A 202 14.46 -7.56 19.38
CA LYS A 202 15.79 -7.71 18.77
C LYS A 202 16.43 -6.33 18.52
N PRO A 203 17.62 -6.04 19.08
CA PRO A 203 18.25 -4.72 18.94
C PRO A 203 18.40 -4.26 17.49
N LYS A 204 18.75 -5.17 16.56
CA LYS A 204 18.87 -4.85 15.14
C LYS A 204 17.53 -4.44 14.52
N THR A 205 16.44 -5.10 14.89
CA THR A 205 15.10 -4.76 14.37
C THR A 205 14.65 -3.40 14.92
N ILE A 206 14.87 -3.15 16.21
CA ILE A 206 14.57 -1.84 16.84
C ILE A 206 15.35 -0.73 16.12
N ALA A 207 16.64 -0.91 15.88
CA ALA A 207 17.48 0.07 15.18
C ALA A 207 16.97 0.33 13.75
N ASN A 208 16.54 -0.70 13.03
CA ASN A 208 15.96 -0.56 11.70
C ASN A 208 14.64 0.22 11.71
N VAL A 209 13.73 -0.08 12.65
CA VAL A 209 12.47 0.65 12.81
C VAL A 209 12.73 2.12 13.12
N ASN A 210 13.61 2.42 14.08
CA ASN A 210 13.99 3.81 14.42
C ASN A 210 14.60 4.54 13.22
N THR A 211 15.45 3.86 12.44
CA THR A 211 16.03 4.42 11.23
C THR A 211 14.97 4.75 10.19
N ALA A 212 14.01 3.84 9.98
CA ALA A 212 12.93 4.03 9.02
C ALA A 212 12.03 5.21 9.42
N ILE A 213 11.62 5.29 10.68
CA ILE A 213 10.84 6.40 11.24
C ILE A 213 11.59 7.72 11.07
N THR A 214 12.86 7.76 11.49
CA THR A 214 13.67 8.99 11.42
C THR A 214 13.84 9.49 9.99
N LYS A 215 14.13 8.58 9.04
CA LYS A 215 14.32 8.96 7.63
C LYS A 215 13.02 9.43 6.98
N THR A 216 11.92 8.72 7.21
CA THR A 216 10.63 9.13 6.65
C THR A 216 10.11 10.40 7.34
N GLY A 217 10.22 10.50 8.67
CA GLY A 217 9.79 11.66 9.43
C GLY A 217 10.52 12.95 9.05
N LYS A 218 11.85 12.88 8.79
CA LYS A 218 12.62 14.04 8.30
C LYS A 218 12.19 14.55 6.92
N LEU A 219 11.52 13.72 6.13
CA LEU A 219 11.01 14.12 4.82
C LEU A 219 9.56 14.62 4.91
N LEU A 220 8.87 14.33 6.01
CA LEU A 220 7.52 14.80 6.30
C LEU A 220 7.52 16.17 7.02
N ALA A 221 8.63 16.52 7.68
CA ALA A 221 8.81 17.80 8.39
C ALA A 221 9.27 18.92 7.44
#